data_74ede6741147e35c114d496bfee27a33
#
_entry.id   74ede6741147e35c114d496bfee27a33
#
_cell.length_a   1.000
_cell.length_b   1.000
_cell.length_c   1.000
_cell.angle_alpha   90.00
_cell.angle_beta   90.00
_cell.angle_gamma   90.00
#
_symmetry.space_group_name_H-M   'P 1'
#
loop_
_entity.id
_entity.type
_entity.pdbx_description
1 polymer ?
#
loop_
_entity_poly.entity_id
_entity_poly.type
_entity_poly.pdbx_seq_one_letter_code
_entity_poly.pdbx_strand_id
1 'polypeptide(L)'
;MKRPVLSVLATALLAAGACLHGAAHAADRPELRISSGAADNATLDPHRATSTVDKGVASEMFDALVRFPAGSADPKALQPDLATSWESSPDSKVWTFHLRKGVQFHAGYGELKAEDVVYSLQRAADPKRSSFANNFDLLDKVEAVDDYTVKITLKYPDAAFLGRVSNYHGGNIVSKKAAEKLGDKFGGAPVGTGPFAFGEHVTQQYVKLVANDNYFGGKPLLGALVYRMIPSDSARELAFTSGEIDVMQGKREQRWVERSSKRGMKVDIFDPAEFRTLHLNRTVKPLDNPKVRQAIAAAVDVDEIVRYAGKDVADKGCSVVPNGYLGEDCSAGAYKHDIARAKQLLTEAGFPNGIEIKSVVSNISAQQPIMEIVQAQLAKAGIKLNMEVVDHATYQAKSRQDLSALVFYGAARFPTADNYLTEFYDSASAIGAPAAMSNFSHCTVADADIRAARIEPDAAKQLALWKDAQVKIHDDVCAIPLFGLKQVWAHGDAVNYGYDLKGALNLQPPITEKTSVKR
;
A
#
# COMPACT_ATOMS: atom_id res chain seq x y z
N MET A 1 34.92 -79.65 -1.50
CA MET A 1 33.72 -80.55 -1.46
C MET A 1 32.52 -79.80 -0.85
N LYS A 2 31.44 -79.76 -1.64
CA LYS A 2 30.00 -79.69 -1.26
C LYS A 2 29.55 -78.55 -0.33
N ARG A 3 28.89 -77.45 -0.85
CA ARG A 3 27.43 -77.27 -1.01
C ARG A 3 26.61 -77.24 0.29
N PRO A 4 25.43 -76.55 0.26
CA PRO A 4 25.03 -75.14 0.21
C PRO A 4 24.08 -74.83 1.38
N VAL A 5 23.71 -73.59 1.61
CA VAL A 5 22.40 -73.26 2.18
C VAL A 5 21.85 -71.98 1.51
N LEU A 6 20.86 -72.22 0.70
CA LEU A 6 19.90 -71.23 0.22
C LEU A 6 18.80 -71.01 1.26
N SER A 7 18.11 -69.89 1.13
CA SER A 7 16.81 -69.50 1.68
C SER A 7 16.84 -68.88 3.08
N VAL A 8 16.68 -67.53 3.09
CA VAL A 8 15.59 -66.76 3.69
C VAL A 8 15.69 -65.32 3.20
N LEU A 9 15.07 -65.02 2.11
CA LEU A 9 14.84 -63.64 1.60
C LEU A 9 13.50 -63.62 0.87
N ALA A 10 12.41 -63.55 1.64
CA ALA A 10 11.09 -63.22 1.14
C ALA A 10 10.14 -62.98 2.33
N THR A 11 10.11 -61.78 2.87
CA THR A 11 8.97 -61.18 3.59
C THR A 11 9.35 -59.84 4.22
N ALA A 12 9.63 -58.80 3.40
CA ALA A 12 9.72 -57.40 3.87
C ALA A 12 9.46 -56.41 2.71
N LEU A 13 8.43 -56.63 1.92
CA LEU A 13 8.04 -55.75 0.79
C LEU A 13 6.52 -55.54 0.72
N LEU A 14 5.87 -55.19 1.84
CA LEU A 14 4.43 -54.90 1.86
C LEU A 14 4.01 -53.91 2.97
N ALA A 15 4.87 -52.93 3.30
CA ALA A 15 4.49 -51.87 4.26
C ALA A 15 4.94 -50.45 3.84
N ALA A 16 5.34 -50.23 2.58
CA ALA A 16 5.79 -48.91 2.09
C ALA A 16 4.81 -48.28 1.08
N GLY A 17 3.59 -48.80 0.97
CA GLY A 17 2.62 -48.37 -0.07
C GLY A 17 1.53 -47.39 0.38
N ALA A 18 1.48 -46.92 1.64
CA ALA A 18 0.35 -46.17 2.15
C ALA A 18 0.60 -44.68 2.46
N CYS A 19 1.78 -44.12 2.24
CA CYS A 19 2.07 -42.69 2.52
C CYS A 19 2.31 -41.83 1.27
N LEU A 20 2.09 -42.32 0.06
CA LEU A 20 2.34 -41.57 -1.19
C LEU A 20 1.09 -41.00 -1.86
N HIS A 21 -0.11 -41.09 -1.24
CA HIS A 21 -1.35 -40.60 -1.88
C HIS A 21 -1.72 -39.16 -1.53
N GLY A 22 -0.98 -38.46 -0.66
CA GLY A 22 -1.27 -37.07 -0.29
C GLY A 22 -0.58 -35.99 -1.14
N ALA A 23 0.50 -36.33 -1.85
CA ALA A 23 1.31 -35.35 -2.60
C ALA A 23 0.95 -35.27 -4.10
N ALA A 24 0.14 -36.19 -4.63
CA ALA A 24 -0.11 -36.28 -6.07
C ALA A 24 -1.15 -35.27 -6.60
N HIS A 25 -2.00 -34.67 -5.75
CA HIS A 25 -3.07 -33.78 -6.21
C HIS A 25 -2.68 -32.31 -6.35
N ALA A 26 -1.56 -31.85 -5.77
CA ALA A 26 -1.07 -30.49 -5.98
C ALA A 26 -0.29 -30.34 -7.31
N ALA A 27 0.26 -31.42 -7.83
CA ALA A 27 1.08 -31.43 -9.05
C ALA A 27 0.28 -31.22 -10.37
N ASP A 28 -1.05 -31.43 -10.36
CA ASP A 28 -1.89 -31.30 -11.57
C ASP A 28 -2.49 -29.90 -11.76
N ARG A 29 -2.44 -29.01 -10.73
CA ARG A 29 -2.96 -27.65 -10.84
C ARG A 29 -1.91 -26.70 -11.42
N PRO A 30 -2.31 -25.75 -12.32
CA PRO A 30 -1.37 -24.82 -12.92
C PRO A 30 -0.71 -23.88 -11.90
N GLU A 31 0.51 -23.47 -12.20
CA GLU A 31 1.20 -22.38 -11.48
C GLU A 31 0.92 -21.05 -12.17
N LEU A 32 0.77 -19.97 -11.40
CA LEU A 32 0.73 -18.60 -11.91
C LEU A 32 2.10 -17.93 -11.68
N ARG A 33 2.68 -17.39 -12.74
CA ARG A 33 4.00 -16.73 -12.70
C ARG A 33 3.83 -15.23 -12.83
N ILE A 34 4.32 -14.50 -11.81
CA ILE A 34 4.10 -13.06 -11.64
C ILE A 34 5.46 -12.35 -11.55
N SER A 35 5.58 -11.13 -12.06
CA SER A 35 6.74 -10.28 -11.82
C SER A 35 6.34 -8.83 -11.54
N SER A 36 6.81 -8.29 -10.40
CA SER A 36 6.55 -6.93 -9.93
C SER A 36 7.72 -5.96 -10.15
N GLY A 37 8.78 -6.39 -10.84
CA GLY A 37 9.94 -5.53 -11.10
C GLY A 37 10.91 -5.34 -9.92
N ALA A 38 10.78 -6.11 -8.85
CA ALA A 38 11.74 -6.10 -7.75
C ALA A 38 13.03 -6.86 -8.09
N ALA A 39 14.12 -6.48 -7.43
CA ALA A 39 15.36 -7.24 -7.44
C ALA A 39 15.31 -8.43 -6.47
N ASP A 40 14.61 -8.28 -5.35
CA ASP A 40 14.35 -9.32 -4.35
C ASP A 40 13.27 -8.86 -3.36
N ASN A 41 12.77 -9.79 -2.51
CA ASN A 41 11.98 -9.47 -1.33
C ASN A 41 12.88 -9.29 -0.12
N ALA A 42 12.69 -8.21 0.63
CA ALA A 42 13.43 -7.95 1.85
C ALA A 42 12.91 -8.78 3.03
N THR A 43 11.60 -8.97 3.09
CA THR A 43 10.93 -9.77 4.14
C THR A 43 9.53 -10.16 3.71
N LEU A 44 9.07 -11.32 4.16
CA LEU A 44 7.69 -11.77 4.01
C LEU A 44 6.91 -11.71 5.33
N ASP A 45 7.48 -11.09 6.36
CA ASP A 45 6.81 -10.80 7.64
C ASP A 45 5.79 -9.66 7.42
N PRO A 46 4.47 -9.90 7.58
CA PRO A 46 3.44 -8.91 7.27
C PRO A 46 3.51 -7.66 8.17
N HIS A 47 4.11 -7.77 9.37
CA HIS A 47 4.29 -6.63 10.27
C HIS A 47 5.56 -5.82 9.96
N ARG A 48 6.45 -6.30 9.06
CA ARG A 48 7.69 -5.61 8.65
C ARG A 48 7.73 -5.28 7.16
N ALA A 49 6.87 -5.87 6.35
CA ALA A 49 6.79 -5.69 4.91
C ALA A 49 6.30 -4.26 4.57
N THR A 50 7.22 -3.33 4.28
CA THR A 50 6.89 -1.94 3.93
C THR A 50 6.89 -1.68 2.43
N SER A 51 7.70 -2.43 1.66
CA SER A 51 7.73 -2.32 0.21
C SER A 51 6.46 -2.90 -0.43
N THR A 52 6.03 -2.34 -1.55
CA THR A 52 4.86 -2.84 -2.31
C THR A 52 5.04 -4.31 -2.69
N VAL A 53 6.25 -4.71 -3.06
CA VAL A 53 6.55 -6.08 -3.48
C VAL A 53 6.44 -7.07 -2.31
N ASP A 54 7.03 -6.74 -1.15
CA ASP A 54 6.95 -7.59 0.04
C ASP A 54 5.50 -7.75 0.50
N LYS A 55 4.76 -6.63 0.56
CA LYS A 55 3.31 -6.65 0.91
C LYS A 55 2.50 -7.49 -0.05
N GLY A 56 2.77 -7.35 -1.34
CA GLY A 56 2.06 -8.09 -2.36
C GLY A 56 2.22 -9.60 -2.20
N VAL A 57 3.45 -10.09 -2.01
CA VAL A 57 3.68 -11.52 -1.78
C VAL A 57 3.11 -11.98 -0.42
N ALA A 58 3.29 -11.17 0.63
CA ALA A 58 2.77 -11.48 1.97
C ALA A 58 1.24 -11.59 1.99
N SER A 59 0.52 -10.74 1.25
CA SER A 59 -0.95 -10.71 1.24
C SER A 59 -1.62 -12.03 0.85
N GLU A 60 -0.92 -12.88 0.10
CA GLU A 60 -1.45 -14.18 -0.32
C GLU A 60 -1.31 -15.27 0.77
N MET A 61 -0.52 -15.00 1.82
CA MET A 61 -0.24 -15.95 2.89
C MET A 61 -1.01 -15.65 4.18
N PHE A 62 -1.55 -14.45 4.33
CA PHE A 62 -2.15 -14.00 5.59
C PHE A 62 -3.56 -13.47 5.39
N ASP A 63 -4.42 -13.74 6.37
CA ASP A 63 -5.73 -13.10 6.54
C ASP A 63 -5.71 -12.17 7.75
N ALA A 64 -6.80 -11.40 7.93
CA ALA A 64 -6.99 -10.45 9.02
C ALA A 64 -8.36 -10.62 9.66
N LEU A 65 -8.74 -9.80 10.65
CA LEU A 65 -10.08 -9.88 11.23
C LEU A 65 -11.15 -9.56 10.20
N VAL A 66 -10.92 -8.55 9.39
CA VAL A 66 -11.77 -8.16 8.26
C VAL A 66 -10.91 -7.97 7.01
N ARG A 67 -11.51 -7.99 5.82
CA ARG A 67 -10.77 -7.80 4.58
C ARG A 67 -11.49 -6.90 3.59
N PHE A 68 -10.74 -6.30 2.69
CA PHE A 68 -11.29 -5.73 1.47
C PHE A 68 -11.69 -6.86 0.53
N PRO A 69 -12.83 -6.75 -0.18
CA PRO A 69 -13.13 -7.65 -1.28
C PRO A 69 -12.01 -7.63 -2.32
N ALA A 70 -11.68 -8.78 -2.90
CA ALA A 70 -10.71 -8.81 -3.99
C ALA A 70 -11.15 -7.88 -5.13
N GLY A 71 -10.22 -7.06 -5.62
CA GLY A 71 -10.50 -6.07 -6.66
C GLY A 71 -11.11 -4.77 -6.16
N SER A 72 -11.22 -4.55 -4.85
CA SER A 72 -11.72 -3.30 -4.25
C SER A 72 -10.72 -2.69 -3.26
N ALA A 73 -10.68 -1.37 -3.20
CA ALA A 73 -10.00 -0.58 -2.17
C ALA A 73 -10.98 0.35 -1.44
N ASP A 74 -12.29 0.13 -1.57
CA ASP A 74 -13.32 0.93 -0.91
C ASP A 74 -13.40 0.59 0.59
N PRO A 75 -13.11 1.52 1.50
CA PRO A 75 -13.16 1.28 2.94
C PRO A 75 -14.57 0.98 3.46
N LYS A 76 -15.62 1.32 2.70
CA LYS A 76 -17.01 0.99 3.03
C LYS A 76 -17.39 -0.45 2.67
N ALA A 77 -16.56 -1.12 1.86
CA ALA A 77 -16.81 -2.48 1.37
C ALA A 77 -16.14 -3.56 2.24
N LEU A 78 -15.59 -3.22 3.41
CA LEU A 78 -14.98 -4.19 4.31
C LEU A 78 -15.96 -5.31 4.66
N GLN A 79 -15.48 -6.55 4.63
CA GLN A 79 -16.26 -7.76 4.83
C GLN A 79 -15.62 -8.69 5.87
N PRO A 80 -16.38 -9.65 6.44
CA PRO A 80 -15.83 -10.68 7.30
C PRO A 80 -14.67 -11.45 6.66
N ASP A 81 -13.65 -11.77 7.50
CA ASP A 81 -12.52 -12.61 7.14
C ASP A 81 -12.29 -13.66 8.24
N LEU A 82 -11.24 -13.55 9.07
CA LEU A 82 -11.07 -14.42 10.25
C LEU A 82 -12.13 -14.14 11.31
N ALA A 83 -12.65 -12.92 11.42
CA ALA A 83 -13.87 -12.65 12.18
C ALA A 83 -15.10 -12.88 11.30
N THR A 84 -16.11 -13.59 11.82
CA THR A 84 -17.40 -13.81 11.17
C THR A 84 -18.37 -12.66 11.42
N SER A 85 -18.19 -11.95 12.53
CA SER A 85 -18.96 -10.77 12.94
C SER A 85 -18.18 -9.95 13.96
N TRP A 86 -18.62 -8.72 14.14
CA TRP A 86 -18.09 -7.80 15.14
C TRP A 86 -19.16 -6.82 15.60
N GLU A 87 -18.91 -6.21 16.74
CA GLU A 87 -19.73 -5.14 17.30
C GLU A 87 -18.83 -4.09 17.94
N SER A 88 -19.30 -2.85 17.97
CA SER A 88 -18.61 -1.75 18.64
C SER A 88 -19.50 -1.10 19.70
N SER A 89 -18.87 -0.53 20.73
CA SER A 89 -19.58 0.38 21.63
C SER A 89 -20.08 1.63 20.87
N PRO A 90 -21.13 2.31 21.38
CA PRO A 90 -21.67 3.50 20.72
C PRO A 90 -20.65 4.62 20.48
N ASP A 91 -19.59 4.69 21.30
CA ASP A 91 -18.50 5.62 21.16
C ASP A 91 -17.31 5.10 20.34
N SER A 92 -17.45 3.94 19.70
CA SER A 92 -16.41 3.28 18.89
C SER A 92 -15.08 3.06 19.63
N LYS A 93 -15.12 2.96 20.96
CA LYS A 93 -13.93 2.77 21.80
C LYS A 93 -13.68 1.31 22.18
N VAL A 94 -14.73 0.47 22.18
CA VAL A 94 -14.62 -0.96 22.49
C VAL A 94 -15.16 -1.74 21.32
N TRP A 95 -14.37 -2.71 20.85
CA TRP A 95 -14.71 -3.59 19.73
C TRP A 95 -14.65 -5.04 20.17
N THR A 96 -15.65 -5.83 19.79
CA THR A 96 -15.68 -7.26 20.04
C THR A 96 -15.76 -8.00 18.71
N PHE A 97 -14.86 -8.95 18.49
CA PHE A 97 -14.81 -9.76 17.27
C PHE A 97 -15.07 -11.23 17.59
N HIS A 98 -15.92 -11.87 16.79
CA HIS A 98 -16.22 -13.28 16.89
C HIS A 98 -15.50 -14.04 15.77
N LEU A 99 -14.56 -14.91 16.14
CA LEU A 99 -13.68 -15.58 15.20
C LEU A 99 -14.33 -16.79 14.53
N ARG A 100 -13.91 -17.07 13.32
CA ARG A 100 -14.21 -18.28 12.58
C ARG A 100 -13.53 -19.47 13.23
N LYS A 101 -14.30 -20.55 13.45
CA LYS A 101 -13.79 -21.82 13.98
C LYS A 101 -13.20 -22.68 12.87
N GLY A 102 -12.24 -23.53 13.19
CA GLY A 102 -11.65 -24.52 12.27
C GLY A 102 -10.61 -23.95 11.31
N VAL A 103 -10.25 -22.65 11.39
CA VAL A 103 -9.21 -22.04 10.56
C VAL A 103 -7.83 -22.59 10.96
N GLN A 104 -7.10 -23.19 10.01
CA GLN A 104 -5.81 -23.79 10.27
C GLN A 104 -4.66 -22.88 9.81
N PHE A 105 -3.66 -22.72 10.65
CA PHE A 105 -2.38 -22.14 10.23
C PHE A 105 -1.62 -23.11 9.32
N HIS A 106 -0.87 -22.55 8.38
CA HIS A 106 0.00 -23.29 7.49
C HIS A 106 0.99 -24.20 8.25
N ALA A 107 1.55 -25.19 7.55
CA ALA A 107 2.59 -26.09 8.06
C ALA A 107 2.25 -26.80 9.39
N GLY A 108 0.97 -27.00 9.70
CA GLY A 108 0.53 -27.74 10.87
C GLY A 108 0.74 -27.02 12.21
N TYR A 109 0.80 -25.70 12.22
CA TYR A 109 0.95 -24.91 13.45
C TYR A 109 -0.34 -24.86 14.32
N GLY A 110 -1.43 -25.48 13.86
CA GLY A 110 -2.67 -25.63 14.62
C GLY A 110 -3.77 -24.69 14.18
N GLU A 111 -4.86 -24.71 14.93
CA GLU A 111 -6.05 -23.88 14.68
C GLU A 111 -5.86 -22.49 15.26
N LEU A 112 -6.32 -21.47 14.50
CA LEU A 112 -6.41 -20.09 14.96
C LEU A 112 -7.27 -19.95 16.20
N LYS A 113 -6.76 -19.26 17.21
CA LYS A 113 -7.46 -18.90 18.45
C LYS A 113 -7.37 -17.40 18.73
N ALA A 114 -8.19 -16.93 19.65
CA ALA A 114 -8.19 -15.53 20.09
C ALA A 114 -6.80 -15.06 20.59
N GLU A 115 -6.00 -15.96 21.20
CA GLU A 115 -4.66 -15.65 21.65
C GLU A 115 -3.69 -15.29 20.50
N ASP A 116 -3.88 -15.85 19.28
CA ASP A 116 -3.07 -15.49 18.10
C ASP A 116 -3.40 -14.08 17.65
N VAL A 117 -4.68 -13.67 17.73
CA VAL A 117 -5.12 -12.30 17.43
C VAL A 117 -4.53 -11.31 18.45
N VAL A 118 -4.64 -11.63 19.75
CA VAL A 118 -4.05 -10.82 20.83
C VAL A 118 -2.55 -10.65 20.59
N TYR A 119 -1.83 -11.73 20.35
CA TYR A 119 -0.40 -11.70 20.06
C TYR A 119 -0.08 -10.85 18.82
N SER A 120 -0.83 -11.02 17.73
CA SER A 120 -0.60 -10.33 16.46
C SER A 120 -0.77 -8.82 16.59
N LEU A 121 -1.85 -8.36 17.23
CA LEU A 121 -2.09 -6.93 17.42
C LEU A 121 -1.10 -6.29 18.39
N GLN A 122 -0.74 -6.98 19.48
CA GLN A 122 0.33 -6.53 20.38
C GLN A 122 1.69 -6.46 19.66
N ARG A 123 1.98 -7.44 18.80
CA ARG A 123 3.18 -7.45 17.96
C ARG A 123 3.17 -6.31 16.94
N ALA A 124 2.02 -6.04 16.31
CA ALA A 124 1.86 -4.94 15.37
C ALA A 124 2.06 -3.56 16.03
N ALA A 125 1.69 -3.42 17.32
CA ALA A 125 1.88 -2.20 18.11
C ALA A 125 3.31 -2.02 18.68
N ASP A 126 4.15 -3.04 18.64
CA ASP A 126 5.52 -2.96 19.16
C ASP A 126 6.49 -2.41 18.10
N PRO A 127 7.08 -1.20 18.28
CA PRO A 127 7.99 -0.59 17.32
C PRO A 127 9.29 -1.37 17.09
N LYS A 128 9.64 -2.32 17.96
CA LYS A 128 10.79 -3.22 17.78
C LYS A 128 10.47 -4.37 16.82
N ARG A 129 9.20 -4.70 16.66
CA ARG A 129 8.73 -5.88 15.92
C ARG A 129 7.89 -5.55 14.70
N SER A 130 7.43 -4.29 14.57
CA SER A 130 6.55 -3.84 13.51
C SER A 130 7.00 -2.49 12.95
N SER A 131 6.98 -2.38 11.64
CA SER A 131 7.15 -1.11 10.91
C SER A 131 5.87 -0.25 10.93
N PHE A 132 4.77 -0.80 11.44
CA PHE A 132 3.44 -0.19 11.45
C PHE A 132 2.95 0.15 12.87
N ALA A 133 3.83 0.16 13.86
CA ALA A 133 3.46 0.35 15.26
C ALA A 133 2.64 1.63 15.51
N ASN A 134 2.93 2.71 14.78
CA ASN A 134 2.18 3.96 14.87
C ASN A 134 0.71 3.84 14.44
N ASN A 135 0.36 2.83 13.61
CA ASN A 135 -1.04 2.58 13.23
C ASN A 135 -1.83 1.91 14.35
N PHE A 136 -1.14 1.40 15.37
CA PHE A 136 -1.71 0.66 16.49
C PHE A 136 -1.45 1.34 17.85
N ASP A 137 -0.98 2.58 17.86
CA ASP A 137 -0.71 3.37 19.08
C ASP A 137 -1.98 3.65 19.91
N LEU A 138 -3.15 3.62 19.24
CA LEU A 138 -4.48 3.76 19.87
C LEU A 138 -4.90 2.53 20.68
N LEU A 139 -4.25 1.38 20.56
CA LEU A 139 -4.60 0.20 21.36
C LEU A 139 -4.27 0.43 22.82
N ASP A 140 -5.29 0.26 23.68
CA ASP A 140 -5.13 0.24 25.14
C ASP A 140 -5.01 -1.19 25.63
N LYS A 141 -6.00 -2.04 25.27
CA LYS A 141 -6.06 -3.43 25.70
C LYS A 141 -6.60 -4.34 24.59
N VAL A 142 -5.98 -5.51 24.42
CA VAL A 142 -6.47 -6.58 23.53
C VAL A 142 -6.56 -7.86 24.37
N GLU A 143 -7.75 -8.45 24.46
CA GLU A 143 -8.07 -9.56 25.35
C GLU A 143 -8.74 -10.70 24.61
N ALA A 144 -8.31 -11.93 24.87
CA ALA A 144 -9.08 -13.14 24.56
C ALA A 144 -10.16 -13.32 25.64
N VAL A 145 -11.41 -13.15 25.28
CA VAL A 145 -12.56 -13.41 26.19
C VAL A 145 -12.78 -14.91 26.33
N ASP A 146 -12.66 -15.61 25.22
CA ASP A 146 -12.63 -17.07 25.09
C ASP A 146 -11.79 -17.45 23.86
N ASP A 147 -11.77 -18.73 23.47
CA ASP A 147 -10.98 -19.24 22.33
C ASP A 147 -11.31 -18.54 21.00
N TYR A 148 -12.50 -17.96 20.84
CA TYR A 148 -13.00 -17.41 19.58
C TYR A 148 -13.62 -16.02 19.70
N THR A 149 -13.42 -15.36 20.85
CA THR A 149 -13.91 -14.00 21.07
C THR A 149 -12.77 -13.10 21.52
N VAL A 150 -12.52 -12.03 20.75
CA VAL A 150 -11.50 -11.02 21.06
C VAL A 150 -12.16 -9.69 21.37
N LYS A 151 -11.80 -9.09 22.50
CA LYS A 151 -12.21 -7.74 22.89
C LYS A 151 -11.03 -6.79 22.79
N ILE A 152 -11.24 -5.68 22.09
CA ILE A 152 -10.22 -4.64 21.88
C ILE A 152 -10.75 -3.34 22.48
N THR A 153 -9.99 -2.74 23.40
CA THR A 153 -10.26 -1.43 23.97
C THR A 153 -9.26 -0.43 23.42
N LEU A 154 -9.75 0.71 22.97
CA LEU A 154 -8.96 1.80 22.42
C LEU A 154 -8.76 2.91 23.45
N LYS A 155 -7.64 3.62 23.42
CA LYS A 155 -7.35 4.79 24.26
C LYS A 155 -8.31 5.94 23.96
N TYR A 156 -8.71 6.09 22.71
CA TYR A 156 -9.66 7.08 22.21
C TYR A 156 -10.56 6.45 21.12
N PRO A 157 -11.75 7.02 20.86
CA PRO A 157 -12.66 6.54 19.82
C PRO A 157 -11.99 6.47 18.44
N ASP A 158 -12.31 5.43 17.68
CA ASP A 158 -11.94 5.34 16.24
C ASP A 158 -13.02 4.61 15.47
N ALA A 159 -13.89 5.35 14.76
CA ALA A 159 -14.94 4.78 13.92
C ALA A 159 -14.37 4.05 12.69
N ALA A 160 -13.14 4.33 12.29
CA ALA A 160 -12.45 3.69 11.17
C ALA A 160 -11.57 2.49 11.60
N PHE A 161 -11.68 2.03 12.84
CA PHE A 161 -10.82 0.99 13.42
C PHE A 161 -10.80 -0.31 12.59
N LEU A 162 -11.89 -0.67 11.94
CA LEU A 162 -11.92 -1.85 11.05
C LEU A 162 -10.82 -1.82 9.98
N GLY A 163 -10.48 -0.65 9.48
CA GLY A 163 -9.39 -0.51 8.53
C GLY A 163 -8.03 -0.91 9.09
N ARG A 164 -7.78 -0.69 10.38
CA ARG A 164 -6.52 -1.04 11.03
C ARG A 164 -6.35 -2.54 11.24
N VAL A 165 -7.45 -3.26 11.40
CA VAL A 165 -7.48 -4.72 11.57
C VAL A 165 -7.87 -5.47 10.30
N SER A 166 -7.74 -4.79 9.15
CA SER A 166 -7.90 -5.39 7.82
C SER A 166 -6.60 -5.99 7.30
N ASN A 167 -6.68 -6.70 6.18
CA ASN A 167 -5.54 -7.31 5.47
C ASN A 167 -4.57 -6.27 4.86
N TYR A 168 -4.21 -5.26 5.65
CA TYR A 168 -3.35 -4.15 5.25
C TYR A 168 -2.49 -3.65 6.43
N HIS A 169 -1.24 -3.28 6.18
CA HIS A 169 -0.34 -2.57 7.09
C HIS A 169 -0.31 -3.05 8.56
N GLY A 170 -0.08 -4.33 8.77
CA GLY A 170 0.09 -4.89 10.11
C GLY A 170 -1.20 -5.43 10.74
N GLY A 171 -2.37 -5.29 10.07
CA GLY A 171 -3.63 -5.91 10.50
C GLY A 171 -3.69 -7.43 10.30
N ASN A 172 -2.73 -8.00 9.57
CA ASN A 172 -2.66 -9.44 9.32
C ASN A 172 -2.37 -10.24 10.59
N ILE A 173 -3.01 -11.40 10.72
CA ILE A 173 -2.85 -12.29 11.88
C ILE A 173 -1.78 -13.34 11.60
N VAL A 174 -0.84 -13.47 12.51
CA VAL A 174 0.27 -14.43 12.45
C VAL A 174 0.10 -15.52 13.50
N SER A 175 0.63 -16.72 13.24
CA SER A 175 0.66 -17.77 14.27
C SER A 175 1.63 -17.35 15.40
N LYS A 176 1.10 -17.19 16.62
CA LYS A 176 1.89 -16.93 17.82
C LYS A 176 3.00 -17.97 17.98
N LYS A 177 2.63 -19.24 17.93
CA LYS A 177 3.54 -20.38 18.07
C LYS A 177 4.67 -20.37 17.02
N ALA A 178 4.36 -20.03 15.76
CA ALA A 178 5.37 -19.93 14.70
C ALA A 178 6.27 -18.72 14.90
N ALA A 179 5.68 -17.55 15.19
CA ALA A 179 6.43 -16.31 15.36
C ALA A 179 7.37 -16.38 16.56
N GLU A 180 6.95 -16.97 17.69
CA GLU A 180 7.80 -17.20 18.86
C GLU A 180 8.94 -18.21 18.58
N LYS A 181 8.62 -19.31 17.87
CA LYS A 181 9.61 -20.35 17.52
C LYS A 181 10.68 -19.85 16.55
N LEU A 182 10.27 -19.08 15.53
CA LEU A 182 11.16 -18.63 14.45
C LEU A 182 11.88 -17.31 14.79
N GLY A 183 11.32 -16.48 15.67
CA GLY A 183 11.90 -15.19 16.05
C GLY A 183 12.20 -14.32 14.82
N ASP A 184 13.44 -13.83 14.70
CA ASP A 184 13.86 -12.99 13.57
C ASP A 184 13.86 -13.70 12.20
N LYS A 185 13.82 -15.04 12.19
CA LYS A 185 13.72 -15.84 10.97
C LYS A 185 12.28 -15.95 10.43
N PHE A 186 11.27 -15.42 11.14
CA PHE A 186 9.88 -15.51 10.74
C PHE A 186 9.63 -14.93 9.35
N GLY A 187 10.29 -13.81 8.99
CA GLY A 187 10.17 -13.20 7.66
C GLY A 187 10.73 -14.01 6.49
N GLY A 188 11.55 -15.04 6.77
CA GLY A 188 12.07 -15.96 5.76
C GLY A 188 11.28 -17.25 5.58
N ALA A 189 10.37 -17.56 6.53
CA ALA A 189 9.49 -18.73 6.47
C ALA A 189 8.18 -18.43 7.23
N PRO A 190 7.39 -17.48 6.74
CA PRO A 190 6.20 -16.99 7.45
C PRO A 190 5.08 -18.04 7.50
N VAL A 191 4.27 -17.95 8.55
CA VAL A 191 3.14 -18.86 8.78
C VAL A 191 1.88 -18.04 9.01
N GLY A 192 0.98 -18.09 8.07
CA GLY A 192 -0.34 -17.46 8.09
C GLY A 192 -1.46 -18.47 7.89
N THR A 193 -2.63 -17.99 7.52
CA THR A 193 -3.87 -18.77 7.29
C THR A 193 -4.35 -18.71 5.85
N GLY A 194 -3.72 -17.89 5.00
CA GLY A 194 -4.16 -17.50 3.67
C GLY A 194 -4.30 -18.64 2.64
N PRO A 195 -4.76 -18.31 1.42
CA PRO A 195 -4.98 -19.30 0.35
C PRO A 195 -3.69 -19.95 -0.16
N PHE A 196 -2.53 -19.32 0.07
CA PHE A 196 -1.23 -19.87 -0.29
C PHE A 196 -0.29 -19.86 0.91
N ALA A 197 0.56 -20.85 1.01
CA ALA A 197 1.56 -21.00 2.06
C ALA A 197 2.96 -20.78 1.49
N PHE A 198 3.92 -20.36 2.31
CA PHE A 198 5.33 -20.26 1.92
C PHE A 198 5.86 -21.62 1.44
N GLY A 199 6.45 -21.65 0.27
CA GLY A 199 7.14 -22.80 -0.29
C GLY A 199 8.66 -22.62 -0.18
N GLU A 200 9.21 -21.72 -1.00
CA GLU A 200 10.65 -21.43 -1.01
C GLU A 200 10.94 -20.00 -1.47
N HIS A 201 12.09 -19.47 -1.09
CA HIS A 201 12.65 -18.23 -1.58
C HIS A 201 14.08 -18.47 -2.08
N VAL A 202 14.29 -18.29 -3.38
CA VAL A 202 15.60 -18.31 -4.01
C VAL A 202 16.00 -16.86 -4.29
N THR A 203 16.93 -16.35 -3.49
CA THR A 203 17.37 -14.95 -3.48
C THR A 203 17.67 -14.45 -4.89
N GLN A 204 17.12 -13.29 -5.23
CA GLN A 204 17.25 -12.63 -6.53
C GLN A 204 16.72 -13.45 -7.74
N GLN A 205 15.97 -14.51 -7.52
CA GLN A 205 15.39 -15.33 -8.57
C GLN A 205 13.86 -15.39 -8.46
N TYR A 206 13.33 -15.94 -7.36
CA TYR A 206 11.90 -16.03 -7.14
C TYR A 206 11.50 -16.34 -5.69
N VAL A 207 10.26 -16.03 -5.38
CA VAL A 207 9.53 -16.59 -4.23
C VAL A 207 8.43 -17.50 -4.77
N LYS A 208 8.36 -18.72 -4.26
CA LYS A 208 7.29 -19.69 -4.57
C LYS A 208 6.39 -19.87 -3.36
N LEU A 209 5.08 -19.71 -3.60
CA LEU A 209 4.03 -20.05 -2.65
C LEU A 209 3.30 -21.27 -3.17
N VAL A 210 2.85 -22.15 -2.27
CA VAL A 210 2.12 -23.37 -2.58
C VAL A 210 0.68 -23.27 -2.09
N ALA A 211 -0.26 -23.87 -2.81
CA ALA A 211 -1.67 -23.81 -2.45
C ALA A 211 -1.95 -24.42 -1.07
N ASN A 212 -2.79 -23.72 -0.29
CA ASN A 212 -3.35 -24.22 0.96
C ASN A 212 -4.68 -24.92 0.69
N ASP A 213 -4.65 -26.24 0.57
CA ASP A 213 -5.85 -27.04 0.26
C ASP A 213 -6.90 -27.02 1.39
N ASN A 214 -6.51 -26.56 2.59
CA ASN A 214 -7.37 -26.43 3.75
C ASN A 214 -7.82 -24.98 4.00
N TYR A 215 -7.68 -24.10 3.00
CA TYR A 215 -8.11 -22.72 3.14
C TYR A 215 -9.60 -22.61 3.41
N PHE A 216 -9.98 -21.85 4.43
CA PHE A 216 -11.38 -21.72 4.85
C PHE A 216 -12.27 -21.04 3.80
N GLY A 217 -11.68 -20.23 2.89
CA GLY A 217 -12.38 -19.60 1.77
C GLY A 217 -12.60 -20.51 0.57
N GLY A 218 -12.08 -21.74 0.61
CA GLY A 218 -12.15 -22.73 -0.45
C GLY A 218 -10.79 -23.11 -1.01
N LYS A 219 -10.71 -24.29 -1.60
CA LYS A 219 -9.48 -24.81 -2.19
C LYS A 219 -9.05 -23.96 -3.40
N PRO A 220 -7.79 -23.44 -3.44
CA PRO A 220 -7.29 -22.66 -4.57
C PRO A 220 -7.32 -23.45 -5.88
N LEU A 221 -7.68 -22.78 -6.98
CA LEU A 221 -7.67 -23.36 -8.33
C LEU A 221 -6.24 -23.50 -8.88
N LEU A 222 -5.30 -22.71 -8.38
CA LEU A 222 -3.88 -22.78 -8.71
C LEU A 222 -3.16 -23.73 -7.74
N GLY A 223 -2.09 -24.40 -8.22
CA GLY A 223 -1.23 -25.22 -7.39
C GLY A 223 -0.12 -24.43 -6.71
N ALA A 224 0.35 -23.36 -7.34
CA ALA A 224 1.39 -22.50 -6.82
C ALA A 224 1.36 -21.10 -7.44
N LEU A 225 1.98 -20.14 -6.75
CA LEU A 225 2.36 -18.82 -7.26
C LEU A 225 3.87 -18.72 -7.30
N VAL A 226 4.43 -18.19 -8.39
CA VAL A 226 5.87 -17.98 -8.56
C VAL A 226 6.12 -16.50 -8.86
N TYR A 227 6.61 -15.76 -7.88
CA TYR A 227 6.99 -14.35 -8.01
C TYR A 227 8.42 -14.25 -8.52
N ARG A 228 8.58 -13.96 -9.84
CA ARG A 228 9.89 -13.86 -10.51
C ARG A 228 10.51 -12.47 -10.29
N MET A 229 11.79 -12.44 -9.92
CA MET A 229 12.55 -11.22 -9.72
C MET A 229 13.15 -10.73 -11.04
N ILE A 230 12.45 -9.82 -11.73
CA ILE A 230 12.88 -9.25 -13.02
C ILE A 230 12.85 -7.72 -12.94
N PRO A 231 13.92 -7.05 -12.44
CA PRO A 231 13.93 -5.60 -12.21
C PRO A 231 13.82 -4.76 -13.49
N SER A 232 14.43 -5.23 -14.58
CA SER A 232 14.42 -4.51 -15.86
C SER A 232 13.04 -4.58 -16.54
N ASP A 233 12.45 -3.42 -16.83
CA ASP A 233 11.19 -3.32 -17.56
C ASP A 233 11.22 -4.06 -18.90
N SER A 234 12.32 -3.89 -19.68
CA SER A 234 12.46 -4.52 -20.99
C SER A 234 12.58 -6.05 -20.88
N ALA A 235 13.32 -6.55 -19.88
CA ALA A 235 13.44 -7.98 -19.63
C ALA A 235 12.09 -8.57 -19.17
N ARG A 236 11.33 -7.81 -18.35
CA ARG A 236 10.01 -8.20 -17.88
C ARG A 236 8.98 -8.25 -19.03
N GLU A 237 8.98 -7.25 -19.95
CA GLU A 237 8.17 -7.28 -21.16
C GLU A 237 8.53 -8.47 -22.06
N LEU A 238 9.83 -8.80 -22.18
CA LEU A 238 10.27 -9.97 -22.97
C LEU A 238 9.80 -11.27 -22.33
N ALA A 239 10.00 -11.45 -21.02
CA ALA A 239 9.54 -12.64 -20.28
C ALA A 239 8.01 -12.84 -20.40
N PHE A 240 7.25 -11.75 -20.40
CA PHE A 240 5.80 -11.80 -20.59
C PHE A 240 5.44 -12.22 -22.02
N THR A 241 6.06 -11.62 -23.03
CA THR A 241 5.75 -11.93 -24.44
C THR A 241 6.23 -13.31 -24.88
N SER A 242 7.28 -13.85 -24.23
CA SER A 242 7.73 -15.23 -24.44
C SER A 242 6.91 -16.27 -23.67
N GLY A 243 5.97 -15.84 -22.81
CA GLY A 243 5.18 -16.73 -21.95
C GLY A 243 5.97 -17.30 -20.77
N GLU A 244 7.09 -16.69 -20.38
CA GLU A 244 7.83 -17.05 -19.16
C GLU A 244 7.12 -16.59 -17.89
N ILE A 245 6.38 -15.47 -17.94
CA ILE A 245 5.50 -14.98 -16.88
C ILE A 245 4.10 -14.71 -17.42
N ASP A 246 3.10 -14.83 -16.56
CA ASP A 246 1.67 -14.73 -16.91
C ASP A 246 1.07 -13.38 -16.53
N VAL A 247 1.65 -12.71 -15.49
CA VAL A 247 1.23 -11.41 -14.97
C VAL A 247 2.47 -10.56 -14.70
N MET A 248 2.43 -9.29 -15.09
CA MET A 248 3.54 -8.38 -14.85
C MET A 248 3.10 -6.98 -14.45
N GLN A 249 3.89 -6.31 -13.63
CA GLN A 249 3.79 -4.88 -13.44
C GLN A 249 4.18 -4.15 -14.73
N GLY A 250 3.28 -3.32 -15.24
CA GLY A 250 3.48 -2.47 -16.40
C GLY A 250 4.07 -1.10 -16.03
N LYS A 251 4.36 -0.28 -17.05
CA LYS A 251 4.73 1.12 -16.85
C LYS A 251 3.50 1.97 -16.71
N ARG A 252 3.51 2.84 -15.71
CA ARG A 252 2.45 3.82 -15.47
C ARG A 252 2.57 5.03 -16.42
N GLU A 253 2.56 4.73 -17.71
CA GLU A 253 2.74 5.66 -18.83
C GLU A 253 1.68 5.40 -19.91
N GLN A 254 0.97 6.43 -20.33
CA GLN A 254 -0.06 6.34 -21.38
C GLN A 254 0.44 5.62 -22.64
N ARG A 255 1.63 5.99 -23.12
CA ARG A 255 2.24 5.40 -24.32
C ARG A 255 2.51 3.91 -24.16
N TRP A 256 2.89 3.48 -22.96
CA TRP A 256 3.10 2.08 -22.68
C TRP A 256 1.79 1.30 -22.72
N VAL A 257 0.74 1.83 -22.09
CA VAL A 257 -0.61 1.25 -22.06
C VAL A 257 -1.12 1.06 -23.49
N GLU A 258 -1.10 2.12 -24.31
CA GLU A 258 -1.56 2.07 -25.71
C GLU A 258 -0.78 1.07 -26.56
N ARG A 259 0.57 1.06 -26.43
CA ARG A 259 1.43 0.13 -27.17
C ARG A 259 1.17 -1.32 -26.76
N SER A 260 1.04 -1.58 -25.47
CA SER A 260 0.84 -2.92 -24.92
C SER A 260 -0.53 -3.49 -25.27
N SER A 261 -1.57 -2.68 -25.18
CA SER A 261 -2.94 -3.05 -25.60
C SER A 261 -3.00 -3.37 -27.10
N LYS A 262 -2.33 -2.56 -27.97
CA LYS A 262 -2.23 -2.83 -29.41
C LYS A 262 -1.50 -4.14 -29.74
N ARG A 263 -0.64 -4.62 -28.83
CA ARG A 263 0.07 -5.91 -28.96
C ARG A 263 -0.73 -7.09 -28.40
N GLY A 264 -1.97 -6.87 -27.97
CA GLY A 264 -2.85 -7.90 -27.44
C GLY A 264 -2.66 -8.22 -25.96
N MET A 265 -1.88 -7.43 -25.21
CA MET A 265 -1.81 -7.57 -23.77
C MET A 265 -3.10 -7.05 -23.12
N LYS A 266 -3.67 -7.75 -22.15
CA LYS A 266 -4.71 -7.21 -21.29
C LYS A 266 -4.05 -6.33 -20.25
N VAL A 267 -4.35 -5.03 -20.30
CA VAL A 267 -3.78 -4.04 -19.40
C VAL A 267 -4.81 -3.65 -18.35
N ASP A 268 -4.47 -3.88 -17.09
CA ASP A 268 -5.25 -3.51 -15.91
C ASP A 268 -4.80 -2.15 -15.42
N ILE A 269 -5.74 -1.21 -15.24
CA ILE A 269 -5.51 0.10 -14.66
C ILE A 269 -6.49 0.24 -13.50
N PHE A 270 -5.97 0.41 -12.28
CA PHE A 270 -6.80 0.34 -11.08
C PHE A 270 -6.28 1.20 -9.92
N ASP A 271 -7.14 1.44 -8.94
CA ASP A 271 -6.89 2.21 -7.73
C ASP A 271 -6.40 1.32 -6.55
N PRO A 272 -5.86 1.88 -5.43
CA PRO A 272 -5.66 3.30 -5.23
C PRO A 272 -4.51 3.83 -6.07
N ALA A 273 -4.72 5.03 -6.59
CA ALA A 273 -3.65 5.78 -7.21
C ALA A 273 -2.61 6.18 -6.18
N GLU A 274 -1.36 6.27 -6.60
CA GLU A 274 -0.33 6.93 -5.83
C GLU A 274 -0.49 8.44 -6.02
N PHE A 275 -0.99 9.12 -4.99
CA PHE A 275 -1.34 10.52 -5.08
C PHE A 275 -0.10 11.41 -5.06
N ARG A 276 0.06 12.25 -6.09
CA ARG A 276 1.19 13.15 -6.30
C ARG A 276 0.83 14.54 -5.85
N THR A 277 1.61 15.05 -4.91
CA THR A 277 1.40 16.37 -4.30
C THR A 277 2.69 17.16 -4.30
N LEU A 278 2.61 18.45 -4.56
CA LEU A 278 3.72 19.39 -4.41
C LEU A 278 3.54 20.13 -3.07
N HIS A 279 4.31 19.74 -2.06
CA HIS A 279 4.30 20.39 -0.74
C HIS A 279 5.18 21.64 -0.77
N LEU A 280 4.71 22.73 -0.14
CA LEU A 280 5.40 24.00 -0.07
C LEU A 280 5.97 24.18 1.35
N ASN A 281 7.28 24.06 1.51
CA ASN A 281 7.94 24.14 2.81
C ASN A 281 7.93 25.59 3.34
N ARG A 282 7.06 25.86 4.32
CA ARG A 282 6.83 27.18 4.91
C ARG A 282 8.00 27.66 5.77
N THR A 283 8.95 26.79 6.14
CA THR A 283 10.14 27.17 6.90
C THR A 283 11.24 27.77 6.01
N VAL A 284 11.16 27.55 4.69
CA VAL A 284 12.13 28.06 3.71
C VAL A 284 11.64 29.38 3.13
N LYS A 285 12.41 30.47 3.31
CA LYS A 285 12.09 31.76 2.69
C LYS A 285 12.25 31.71 1.18
N PRO A 286 11.36 32.40 0.42
CA PRO A 286 10.27 33.28 0.85
C PRO A 286 8.91 32.56 0.96
N LEU A 287 8.86 31.22 1.09
CA LEU A 287 7.61 30.45 1.17
C LEU A 287 6.88 30.62 2.52
N ASP A 288 7.50 31.26 3.51
CA ASP A 288 6.85 31.73 4.73
C ASP A 288 5.75 32.77 4.46
N ASN A 289 5.87 33.53 3.33
CA ASN A 289 4.86 34.49 2.90
C ASN A 289 3.71 33.77 2.15
N PRO A 290 2.44 33.86 2.63
CA PRO A 290 1.31 33.20 1.98
C PRO A 290 1.06 33.67 0.54
N LYS A 291 1.33 34.95 0.22
CA LYS A 291 1.18 35.44 -1.15
C LYS A 291 2.17 34.81 -2.12
N VAL A 292 3.36 34.45 -1.67
CA VAL A 292 4.33 33.71 -2.48
C VAL A 292 3.82 32.31 -2.76
N ARG A 293 3.24 31.62 -1.75
CA ARG A 293 2.66 30.30 -1.94
C ARG A 293 1.46 30.35 -2.91
N GLN A 294 0.58 31.34 -2.78
CA GLN A 294 -0.52 31.59 -3.70
C GLN A 294 -0.02 31.88 -5.13
N ALA A 295 1.10 32.60 -5.28
CA ALA A 295 1.70 32.85 -6.59
C ALA A 295 2.22 31.56 -7.22
N ILE A 296 2.86 30.68 -6.44
CA ILE A 296 3.31 29.36 -6.90
C ILE A 296 2.09 28.53 -7.35
N ALA A 297 1.01 28.48 -6.56
CA ALA A 297 -0.19 27.74 -6.90
C ALA A 297 -0.86 28.26 -8.18
N ALA A 298 -0.94 29.59 -8.37
CA ALA A 298 -1.46 30.21 -9.59
C ALA A 298 -0.56 29.99 -10.81
N ALA A 299 0.74 29.77 -10.61
CA ALA A 299 1.69 29.53 -11.71
C ALA A 299 1.68 28.09 -12.23
N VAL A 300 1.22 27.11 -11.42
CA VAL A 300 1.22 25.69 -11.80
C VAL A 300 -0.03 25.32 -12.60
N ASP A 301 0.15 24.85 -13.84
CA ASP A 301 -0.92 24.26 -14.67
C ASP A 301 -0.97 22.75 -14.44
N VAL A 302 -1.86 22.32 -13.53
CA VAL A 302 -2.06 20.91 -13.23
C VAL A 302 -2.62 20.15 -14.43
N ASP A 303 -3.44 20.78 -15.28
CA ASP A 303 -4.00 20.13 -16.47
C ASP A 303 -2.91 19.79 -17.51
N GLU A 304 -1.88 20.63 -17.65
CA GLU A 304 -0.70 20.33 -18.49
C GLU A 304 0.07 19.13 -17.93
N ILE A 305 0.25 19.07 -16.61
CA ILE A 305 0.93 17.95 -15.93
C ILE A 305 0.15 16.64 -16.13
N VAL A 306 -1.16 16.65 -15.94
CA VAL A 306 -2.02 15.47 -16.14
C VAL A 306 -2.01 15.00 -17.60
N ARG A 307 -2.06 15.94 -18.55
CA ARG A 307 -1.91 15.60 -19.98
C ARG A 307 -0.57 14.94 -20.29
N TYR A 308 0.50 15.38 -19.66
CA TYR A 308 1.82 14.75 -19.80
C TYR A 308 1.85 13.34 -19.20
N ALA A 309 1.31 13.18 -17.99
CA ALA A 309 1.25 11.88 -17.31
C ALA A 309 0.39 10.85 -18.07
N GLY A 310 -0.72 11.31 -18.67
CA GLY A 310 -1.63 10.52 -19.50
C GLY A 310 -2.99 10.30 -18.85
N LYS A 311 -4.04 10.57 -19.62
CA LYS A 311 -5.44 10.59 -19.15
C LYS A 311 -5.97 9.24 -18.62
N ASP A 312 -5.40 8.11 -19.05
CA ASP A 312 -5.87 6.78 -18.64
C ASP A 312 -5.18 6.33 -17.33
N VAL A 313 -3.99 6.89 -17.04
CA VAL A 313 -3.18 6.51 -15.88
C VAL A 313 -3.11 7.57 -14.80
N ALA A 314 -3.61 8.79 -15.05
CA ALA A 314 -3.55 9.90 -14.11
C ALA A 314 -4.89 10.61 -14.00
N ASP A 315 -5.39 10.76 -12.77
CA ASP A 315 -6.60 11.53 -12.45
C ASP A 315 -6.20 12.83 -11.72
N LYS A 316 -6.69 13.98 -12.20
CA LYS A 316 -6.43 15.29 -11.57
C LYS A 316 -6.90 15.30 -10.12
N GLY A 317 -6.03 15.76 -9.21
CA GLY A 317 -6.39 15.99 -7.82
C GLY A 317 -7.22 17.27 -7.66
N CYS A 318 -8.27 17.21 -6.86
CA CYS A 318 -9.11 18.38 -6.51
C CYS A 318 -8.89 18.84 -5.06
N SER A 319 -8.35 17.97 -4.22
CA SER A 319 -8.10 18.20 -2.80
C SER A 319 -6.75 17.57 -2.40
N VAL A 320 -6.29 17.88 -1.20
CA VAL A 320 -5.10 17.26 -0.59
C VAL A 320 -5.35 15.83 -0.14
N VAL A 321 -6.59 15.38 -0.10
CA VAL A 321 -7.00 13.99 0.08
C VAL A 321 -7.23 13.38 -1.30
N PRO A 322 -6.71 12.16 -1.58
CA PRO A 322 -6.84 11.54 -2.89
C PRO A 322 -8.28 11.30 -3.32
N ASN A 323 -8.51 11.35 -4.63
CA ASN A 323 -9.82 11.08 -5.22
C ASN A 323 -10.37 9.71 -4.80
N GLY A 324 -11.63 9.67 -4.39
CA GLY A 324 -12.35 8.45 -3.99
C GLY A 324 -12.06 7.97 -2.56
N TYR A 325 -11.23 8.68 -1.80
CA TYR A 325 -11.00 8.34 -0.39
C TYR A 325 -12.17 8.81 0.49
N LEU A 326 -12.48 8.05 1.52
CA LEU A 326 -13.50 8.45 2.49
C LEU A 326 -13.11 9.77 3.14
N GLY A 327 -13.97 10.78 3.01
CA GLY A 327 -13.76 12.13 3.52
C GLY A 327 -13.03 13.07 2.56
N GLU A 328 -12.78 12.67 1.30
CA GLU A 328 -12.39 13.61 0.24
C GLU A 328 -13.45 14.72 0.09
N ASP A 329 -13.00 15.96 0.01
CA ASP A 329 -13.86 17.11 -0.25
C ASP A 329 -13.23 18.07 -1.27
N CYS A 330 -13.91 18.25 -2.39
CA CYS A 330 -13.48 19.12 -3.49
C CYS A 330 -14.13 20.52 -3.43
N SER A 331 -14.78 20.91 -2.34
CA SER A 331 -15.52 22.18 -2.25
C SER A 331 -14.65 23.43 -2.37
N ALA A 332 -13.36 23.35 -1.94
CA ALA A 332 -12.40 24.42 -2.16
C ALA A 332 -12.00 24.58 -3.63
N GLY A 333 -12.19 23.53 -4.43
CA GLY A 333 -11.82 23.49 -5.85
C GLY A 333 -10.31 23.32 -6.06
N ALA A 334 -9.90 23.14 -7.32
CA ALA A 334 -8.50 23.15 -7.71
C ALA A 334 -8.00 24.60 -7.87
N TYR A 335 -6.71 24.81 -7.61
CA TYR A 335 -6.08 26.11 -7.87
C TYR A 335 -6.19 26.47 -9.36
N LYS A 336 -6.63 27.71 -9.62
CA LYS A 336 -6.75 28.21 -10.98
C LYS A 336 -5.39 28.63 -11.52
N HIS A 337 -4.99 28.07 -12.65
CA HIS A 337 -3.81 28.55 -13.36
C HIS A 337 -4.01 29.95 -13.92
N ASP A 338 -3.18 30.92 -13.49
CA ASP A 338 -3.22 32.32 -13.91
C ASP A 338 -1.85 32.99 -13.70
N ILE A 339 -1.06 33.09 -14.76
CA ILE A 339 0.28 33.68 -14.71
C ILE A 339 0.24 35.19 -14.38
N ALA A 340 -0.78 35.90 -14.83
CA ALA A 340 -0.91 37.34 -14.52
C ALA A 340 -1.17 37.54 -13.02
N ARG A 341 -2.06 36.72 -12.45
CA ARG A 341 -2.32 36.73 -11.00
C ARG A 341 -1.10 36.31 -10.19
N ALA A 342 -0.33 35.31 -10.65
CA ALA A 342 0.90 34.89 -10.00
C ALA A 342 1.91 36.06 -9.90
N LYS A 343 2.15 36.80 -10.99
CA LYS A 343 3.02 37.99 -11.01
C LYS A 343 2.52 39.10 -10.09
N GLN A 344 1.21 39.35 -10.09
CA GLN A 344 0.58 40.33 -9.20
C GLN A 344 0.83 39.96 -7.74
N LEU A 345 0.62 38.69 -7.34
CA LEU A 345 0.82 38.20 -5.99
C LEU A 345 2.29 38.32 -5.56
N LEU A 346 3.25 38.06 -6.43
CA LEU A 346 4.68 38.30 -6.15
C LEU A 346 4.97 39.79 -5.90
N THR A 347 4.39 40.68 -6.70
CA THR A 347 4.53 42.13 -6.51
C THR A 347 3.94 42.56 -5.16
N GLU A 348 2.73 42.08 -4.83
CA GLU A 348 2.07 42.32 -3.54
C GLU A 348 2.85 41.74 -2.36
N ALA A 349 3.64 40.67 -2.58
CA ALA A 349 4.53 40.06 -1.59
C ALA A 349 5.87 40.79 -1.42
N GLY A 350 6.13 41.85 -2.23
CA GLY A 350 7.37 42.60 -2.20
C GLY A 350 8.44 42.09 -3.17
N PHE A 351 8.09 41.24 -4.13
CA PHE A 351 9.01 40.65 -5.11
C PHE A 351 8.65 41.00 -6.58
N PRO A 352 8.61 42.31 -6.98
CA PRO A 352 8.21 42.70 -8.33
C PRO A 352 9.15 42.17 -9.43
N ASN A 353 10.39 41.84 -9.08
CA ASN A 353 11.39 41.30 -9.99
C ASN A 353 11.47 39.75 -9.97
N GLY A 354 10.55 39.11 -9.29
CA GLY A 354 10.53 37.65 -9.12
C GLY A 354 11.33 37.16 -7.92
N ILE A 355 11.37 35.82 -7.79
CA ILE A 355 12.08 35.12 -6.70
C ILE A 355 12.92 33.99 -7.24
N GLU A 356 13.87 33.53 -6.42
CA GLU A 356 14.64 32.32 -6.64
C GLU A 356 14.47 31.36 -5.47
N ILE A 357 14.13 30.10 -5.77
CA ILE A 357 13.98 29.03 -4.79
C ILE A 357 14.79 27.80 -5.20
N LYS A 358 15.17 26.96 -4.22
CA LYS A 358 15.94 25.73 -4.46
C LYS A 358 15.12 24.53 -4.01
N SER A 359 15.13 23.46 -4.81
CA SER A 359 14.48 22.20 -4.45
C SER A 359 15.33 21.01 -4.86
N VAL A 360 15.32 19.99 -4.02
CA VAL A 360 15.89 18.69 -4.33
C VAL A 360 14.86 17.90 -5.14
N VAL A 361 15.30 17.21 -6.19
CA VAL A 361 14.45 16.45 -7.11
C VAL A 361 15.05 15.06 -7.33
N SER A 362 14.22 14.04 -7.31
CA SER A 362 14.66 12.69 -7.63
C SER A 362 14.79 12.50 -9.15
N ASN A 363 15.85 11.79 -9.58
CA ASN A 363 16.13 11.48 -10.99
C ASN A 363 15.25 10.38 -11.59
N ILE A 364 14.27 9.84 -10.84
CA ILE A 364 13.37 8.80 -11.38
C ILE A 364 12.42 9.36 -12.43
N SER A 365 12.08 8.54 -13.42
CA SER A 365 11.21 8.91 -14.55
C SER A 365 9.82 9.40 -14.13
N ALA A 366 9.34 8.99 -12.97
CA ALA A 366 8.05 9.41 -12.41
C ALA A 366 8.09 10.77 -11.67
N GLN A 367 9.27 11.40 -11.50
CA GLN A 367 9.40 12.66 -10.76
C GLN A 367 10.11 13.76 -11.58
N GLN A 368 11.31 13.50 -12.07
CA GLN A 368 12.13 14.55 -12.72
C GLN A 368 11.39 15.27 -13.85
N PRO A 369 10.76 14.59 -14.83
CA PRO A 369 10.08 15.28 -15.93
C PRO A 369 8.91 16.15 -15.47
N ILE A 370 8.19 15.74 -14.42
CA ILE A 370 7.10 16.54 -13.84
C ILE A 370 7.67 17.82 -13.22
N MET A 371 8.77 17.72 -12.48
CA MET A 371 9.41 18.90 -11.87
C MET A 371 10.03 19.83 -12.91
N GLU A 372 10.48 19.32 -14.05
CA GLU A 372 10.93 20.14 -15.20
C GLU A 372 9.76 20.94 -15.81
N ILE A 373 8.56 20.33 -15.92
CA ILE A 373 7.34 21.04 -16.33
C ILE A 373 7.01 22.14 -15.31
N VAL A 374 6.99 21.81 -14.01
CA VAL A 374 6.75 22.80 -12.94
C VAL A 374 7.77 23.93 -13.00
N GLN A 375 9.06 23.64 -13.20
CA GLN A 375 10.11 24.65 -13.35
C GLN A 375 9.82 25.61 -14.52
N ALA A 376 9.44 25.07 -15.67
CA ALA A 376 9.11 25.88 -16.85
C ALA A 376 7.86 26.75 -16.63
N GLN A 377 6.85 26.24 -15.92
CA GLN A 377 5.64 26.99 -15.57
C GLN A 377 5.96 28.12 -14.59
N LEU A 378 6.69 27.85 -13.53
CA LEU A 378 7.10 28.84 -12.53
C LEU A 378 7.94 29.96 -13.14
N ALA A 379 8.81 29.66 -14.10
CA ALA A 379 9.62 30.65 -14.81
C ALA A 379 8.76 31.69 -15.55
N LYS A 380 7.60 31.31 -16.11
CA LYS A 380 6.65 32.23 -16.76
C LYS A 380 6.10 33.29 -15.79
N ALA A 381 6.02 32.96 -14.49
CA ALA A 381 5.58 33.87 -13.44
C ALA A 381 6.73 34.68 -12.80
N GLY A 382 7.97 34.48 -13.20
CA GLY A 382 9.13 35.11 -12.59
C GLY A 382 9.70 34.35 -11.37
N ILE A 383 9.34 33.08 -11.22
CA ILE A 383 9.87 32.23 -10.15
C ILE A 383 10.94 31.31 -10.74
N LYS A 384 12.19 31.53 -10.35
CA LYS A 384 13.31 30.69 -10.78
C LYS A 384 13.46 29.52 -9.81
N LEU A 385 13.15 28.31 -10.28
CA LEU A 385 13.36 27.07 -9.54
C LEU A 385 14.71 26.45 -9.88
N ASN A 386 15.63 26.43 -8.94
CA ASN A 386 16.91 25.72 -9.06
C ASN A 386 16.75 24.30 -8.53
N MET A 387 16.87 23.32 -9.40
CA MET A 387 16.73 21.91 -9.06
C MET A 387 18.08 21.26 -8.81
N GLU A 388 18.25 20.64 -7.65
CA GLU A 388 19.32 19.71 -7.36
C GLU A 388 18.82 18.28 -7.64
N VAL A 389 19.19 17.73 -8.80
CA VAL A 389 18.76 16.39 -9.21
C VAL A 389 19.69 15.35 -8.59
N VAL A 390 19.13 14.41 -7.82
CA VAL A 390 19.85 13.38 -7.09
C VAL A 390 19.18 12.01 -7.27
N ASP A 391 19.83 10.91 -6.87
CA ASP A 391 19.19 9.60 -6.80
C ASP A 391 18.03 9.60 -5.78
N HIS A 392 17.12 8.61 -5.93
CA HIS A 392 15.90 8.60 -5.14
C HIS A 392 16.13 8.45 -3.63
N ALA A 393 17.13 7.68 -3.21
CA ALA A 393 17.42 7.47 -1.77
C ALA A 393 17.96 8.78 -1.15
N THR A 394 18.87 9.47 -1.85
CA THR A 394 19.37 10.80 -1.46
C THR A 394 18.25 11.84 -1.43
N TYR A 395 17.32 11.82 -2.41
CA TYR A 395 16.14 12.66 -2.41
C TYR A 395 15.30 12.46 -1.14
N GLN A 396 14.99 11.21 -0.80
CA GLN A 396 14.21 10.89 0.40
C GLN A 396 14.89 11.36 1.68
N ALA A 397 16.21 11.19 1.80
CA ALA A 397 16.97 11.65 2.95
C ALA A 397 16.98 13.18 3.07
N LYS A 398 17.26 13.90 1.99
CA LYS A 398 17.31 15.38 1.98
C LYS A 398 15.94 16.01 2.21
N SER A 399 14.87 15.43 1.67
CA SER A 399 13.50 15.92 1.92
C SER A 399 13.13 15.84 3.40
N ARG A 400 13.60 14.80 4.12
CA ARG A 400 13.41 14.64 5.57
C ARG A 400 14.38 15.44 6.44
N GLN A 401 15.26 16.25 5.82
CA GLN A 401 16.15 17.20 6.49
C GLN A 401 15.76 18.66 6.17
N ASP A 402 14.58 18.90 5.64
CA ASP A 402 14.07 20.22 5.23
C ASP A 402 14.95 20.99 4.22
N LEU A 403 15.72 20.28 3.41
CA LEU A 403 16.63 20.88 2.44
C LEU A 403 15.98 21.25 1.09
N SER A 404 14.65 21.23 1.01
CA SER A 404 13.90 21.50 -0.23
C SER A 404 12.78 22.50 0.01
N ALA A 405 12.68 23.53 -0.82
CA ALA A 405 11.57 24.50 -0.77
C ALA A 405 10.26 23.90 -1.28
N LEU A 406 10.33 23.11 -2.37
CA LEU A 406 9.22 22.36 -2.91
C LEU A 406 9.54 20.87 -2.80
N VAL A 407 8.64 20.08 -2.22
CA VAL A 407 8.78 18.63 -2.10
C VAL A 407 7.69 17.96 -2.93
N PHE A 408 8.07 17.35 -4.07
CA PHE A 408 7.18 16.57 -4.91
C PHE A 408 7.09 15.14 -4.38
N TYR A 409 6.03 14.82 -3.66
CA TYR A 409 5.89 13.54 -3.00
C TYR A 409 4.73 12.73 -3.54
N GLY A 410 4.90 11.42 -3.64
CA GLY A 410 3.86 10.47 -4.02
C GLY A 410 3.59 9.47 -2.91
N ALA A 411 2.31 9.26 -2.59
CA ALA A 411 1.90 8.32 -1.56
C ALA A 411 0.59 7.62 -1.91
N ALA A 412 0.48 6.35 -1.53
CA ALA A 412 -0.77 5.65 -1.37
C ALA A 412 -0.89 5.25 0.11
N ARG A 413 -2.05 5.52 0.70
CA ARG A 413 -2.32 5.25 2.11
C ARG A 413 -3.65 4.51 2.22
N PHE A 414 -4.00 4.09 3.43
CA PHE A 414 -5.34 3.60 3.71
C PHE A 414 -6.37 4.66 3.26
N PRO A 415 -7.45 4.26 2.55
CA PRO A 415 -8.27 5.20 1.78
C PRO A 415 -9.25 6.01 2.65
N THR A 416 -8.73 6.76 3.62
CA THR A 416 -9.47 7.72 4.44
C THR A 416 -8.74 9.05 4.54
N ALA A 417 -9.50 10.13 4.70
CA ALA A 417 -8.95 11.47 4.91
C ALA A 417 -8.06 11.53 6.16
N ASP A 418 -8.40 10.80 7.24
CA ASP A 418 -7.62 10.79 8.48
C ASP A 418 -6.15 10.45 8.22
N ASN A 419 -5.89 9.39 7.44
CA ASN A 419 -4.52 8.95 7.16
C ASN A 419 -3.69 10.01 6.42
N TYR A 420 -4.28 10.69 5.45
CA TYR A 420 -3.60 11.74 4.69
C TYR A 420 -3.43 13.03 5.50
N LEU A 421 -4.50 13.49 6.15
CA LEU A 421 -4.48 14.74 6.90
C LEU A 421 -3.53 14.66 8.08
N THR A 422 -3.56 13.55 8.83
CA THR A 422 -2.67 13.34 9.96
C THR A 422 -1.20 13.22 9.55
N GLU A 423 -0.90 12.45 8.50
CA GLU A 423 0.49 12.21 8.10
C GLU A 423 1.13 13.43 7.45
N PHE A 424 0.39 14.16 6.61
CA PHE A 424 0.96 15.19 5.75
C PHE A 424 0.66 16.63 6.20
N TYR A 425 -0.29 16.84 7.13
CA TYR A 425 -0.75 18.19 7.47
C TYR A 425 -0.93 18.46 8.98
N ASP A 426 -0.89 17.47 9.86
CA ASP A 426 -0.83 17.68 11.31
C ASP A 426 0.59 18.10 11.70
N SER A 427 0.70 19.14 12.54
CA SER A 427 2.00 19.65 13.03
C SER A 427 2.81 18.61 13.82
N ALA A 428 2.16 17.64 14.47
CA ALA A 428 2.83 16.54 15.15
C ALA A 428 3.62 15.63 14.17
N SER A 429 3.25 15.63 12.89
CA SER A 429 3.91 14.89 11.80
C SER A 429 4.91 15.74 11.01
N ALA A 430 5.16 16.99 11.42
CA ALA A 430 6.12 17.87 10.72
C ALA A 430 7.54 17.30 10.78
N ILE A 431 8.31 17.52 9.73
CA ILE A 431 9.72 17.12 9.70
C ILE A 431 10.46 17.76 10.86
N GLY A 432 11.23 16.96 11.62
CA GLY A 432 11.91 17.38 12.84
C GLY A 432 11.11 17.22 14.14
N ALA A 433 9.79 16.95 14.08
CA ALA A 433 9.01 16.59 15.25
C ALA A 433 9.35 15.17 15.74
N PRO A 434 9.06 14.82 17.01
CA PRO A 434 9.37 13.48 17.56
C PRO A 434 8.73 12.32 16.80
N ALA A 435 7.54 12.53 16.22
CA ALA A 435 6.84 11.57 15.37
C ALA A 435 7.00 11.89 13.87
N ALA A 436 8.09 12.58 13.50
CA ALA A 436 8.31 13.10 12.15
C ALA A 436 8.01 12.07 11.08
N MET A 437 6.95 12.31 10.32
CA MET A 437 6.49 11.44 9.25
C MET A 437 6.70 12.10 7.89
N SER A 438 5.77 12.92 7.41
CA SER A 438 5.81 13.45 6.06
C SER A 438 5.10 14.81 5.92
N ASN A 439 4.88 15.58 6.99
CA ASN A 439 4.41 16.95 6.84
C ASN A 439 5.56 17.87 6.40
N PHE A 440 5.91 17.76 5.11
CA PHE A 440 6.98 18.51 4.46
C PHE A 440 6.69 20.00 4.33
N SER A 441 5.44 20.39 4.43
CA SER A 441 5.01 21.80 4.36
C SER A 441 5.10 22.53 5.68
N HIS A 442 5.26 21.81 6.81
CA HIS A 442 5.09 22.34 8.17
C HIS A 442 3.72 23.02 8.35
N CYS A 443 2.70 22.50 7.69
CA CYS A 443 1.32 22.98 7.81
C CYS A 443 0.83 22.81 9.25
N THR A 444 0.10 23.79 9.78
CA THR A 444 -0.43 23.79 11.16
C THR A 444 -1.87 24.31 11.22
N VAL A 445 -2.38 24.82 10.09
CA VAL A 445 -3.65 25.57 10.05
C VAL A 445 -4.88 24.72 10.30
N ALA A 446 -4.76 23.39 10.18
CA ALA A 446 -5.85 22.44 10.30
C ALA A 446 -5.73 21.50 11.51
N ASP A 447 -4.74 21.69 12.39
CA ASP A 447 -4.45 20.80 13.54
C ASP A 447 -5.68 20.51 14.39
N ALA A 448 -6.46 21.56 14.71
CA ALA A 448 -7.64 21.42 15.55
C ALA A 448 -8.71 20.53 14.92
N ASP A 449 -8.98 20.72 13.62
CA ASP A 449 -10.00 19.96 12.90
C ASP A 449 -9.54 18.51 12.67
N ILE A 450 -8.28 18.30 12.30
CA ILE A 450 -7.68 16.96 12.12
C ILE A 450 -7.79 16.15 13.41
N ARG A 451 -7.39 16.73 14.53
CA ARG A 451 -7.40 16.05 15.84
C ARG A 451 -8.82 15.86 16.38
N ALA A 452 -9.73 16.82 16.16
CA ALA A 452 -11.14 16.66 16.51
C ALA A 452 -11.83 15.58 15.69
N ALA A 453 -11.59 15.53 14.36
CA ALA A 453 -12.16 14.51 13.48
C ALA A 453 -11.74 13.10 13.88
N ARG A 454 -10.51 12.91 14.35
CA ARG A 454 -9.96 11.63 14.75
C ARG A 454 -10.72 10.97 15.90
N ILE A 455 -11.28 11.77 16.81
CA ILE A 455 -12.00 11.29 18.00
C ILE A 455 -13.52 11.51 17.90
N GLU A 456 -14.04 12.01 16.78
CA GLU A 456 -15.47 12.27 16.56
C GLU A 456 -16.19 10.96 16.17
N PRO A 457 -17.12 10.45 17.01
CA PRO A 457 -17.83 9.22 16.72
C PRO A 457 -18.98 9.39 15.72
N ASP A 458 -19.50 10.61 15.55
CA ASP A 458 -20.54 10.92 14.57
C ASP A 458 -19.92 11.08 13.19
N ALA A 459 -20.26 10.17 12.27
CA ALA A 459 -19.69 10.15 10.94
C ALA A 459 -19.95 11.44 10.13
N ALA A 460 -21.11 12.08 10.31
CA ALA A 460 -21.42 13.32 9.59
C ALA A 460 -20.59 14.49 10.10
N LYS A 461 -20.41 14.60 11.42
CA LYS A 461 -19.54 15.61 12.03
C LYS A 461 -18.09 15.37 11.69
N GLN A 462 -17.63 14.09 11.69
CA GLN A 462 -16.28 13.72 11.27
C GLN A 462 -16.00 14.18 9.84
N LEU A 463 -16.92 13.89 8.89
CA LEU A 463 -16.80 14.35 7.51
C LEU A 463 -16.76 15.88 7.40
N ALA A 464 -17.56 16.60 8.20
CA ALA A 464 -17.53 18.06 8.22
C ALA A 464 -16.18 18.61 8.72
N LEU A 465 -15.61 18.03 9.77
CA LEU A 465 -14.27 18.40 10.28
C LEU A 465 -13.17 18.13 9.25
N TRP A 466 -13.18 17.00 8.57
CA TRP A 466 -12.24 16.72 7.49
C TRP A 466 -12.38 17.69 6.32
N LYS A 467 -13.60 18.07 5.97
CA LYS A 467 -13.85 19.11 4.97
C LYS A 467 -13.23 20.43 5.39
N ASP A 468 -13.51 20.92 6.61
CA ASP A 468 -12.99 22.18 7.13
C ASP A 468 -11.44 22.18 7.16
N ALA A 469 -10.84 21.06 7.54
CA ALA A 469 -9.39 20.88 7.48
C ALA A 469 -8.85 21.05 6.05
N GLN A 470 -9.47 20.40 5.05
CA GLN A 470 -9.06 20.47 3.65
C GLN A 470 -9.19 21.89 3.08
N VAL A 471 -10.27 22.61 3.42
CA VAL A 471 -10.46 24.01 3.02
C VAL A 471 -9.36 24.90 3.61
N LYS A 472 -9.05 24.77 4.91
CA LYS A 472 -7.98 25.57 5.56
C LYS A 472 -6.60 25.29 4.94
N ILE A 473 -6.29 24.01 4.65
CA ILE A 473 -5.03 23.61 4.00
C ILE A 473 -4.94 24.20 2.59
N HIS A 474 -6.04 24.19 1.84
CA HIS A 474 -6.14 24.81 0.53
C HIS A 474 -5.91 26.32 0.60
N ASP A 475 -6.65 27.03 1.45
CA ASP A 475 -6.60 28.50 1.53
C ASP A 475 -5.22 29.03 1.94
N ASP A 476 -4.51 28.28 2.82
CA ASP A 476 -3.13 28.61 3.22
C ASP A 476 -2.09 28.15 2.19
N VAL A 477 -2.49 27.36 1.20
CA VAL A 477 -1.60 26.75 0.19
C VAL A 477 -0.45 25.99 0.84
N CYS A 478 -0.77 25.06 1.76
CA CYS A 478 0.25 24.17 2.32
C CYS A 478 0.82 23.23 1.25
N ALA A 479 0.00 22.85 0.27
CA ALA A 479 0.40 21.97 -0.82
C ALA A 479 -0.49 22.18 -2.05
N ILE A 480 0.01 21.77 -3.22
CA ILE A 480 -0.73 21.76 -4.49
C ILE A 480 -1.00 20.30 -4.84
N PRO A 481 -2.26 19.84 -4.77
CA PRO A 481 -2.68 18.55 -5.31
C PRO A 481 -2.43 18.51 -6.80
N LEU A 482 -1.73 17.50 -7.29
CA LEU A 482 -1.45 17.40 -8.72
C LEU A 482 -2.33 16.31 -9.35
N PHE A 483 -2.06 15.05 -9.07
CA PHE A 483 -2.80 13.92 -9.66
C PHE A 483 -2.59 12.63 -8.89
N GLY A 484 -3.56 11.72 -9.01
CA GLY A 484 -3.42 10.32 -8.67
C GLY A 484 -2.82 9.55 -9.83
N LEU A 485 -1.69 8.82 -9.62
CA LEU A 485 -1.09 7.95 -10.62
C LEU A 485 -1.52 6.50 -10.36
N LYS A 486 -2.41 5.97 -11.19
CA LYS A 486 -3.00 4.63 -11.06
C LYS A 486 -1.98 3.51 -11.19
N GLN A 487 -2.32 2.35 -10.69
CA GLN A 487 -1.56 1.14 -10.90
C GLN A 487 -1.78 0.63 -12.31
N VAL A 488 -0.71 0.12 -12.93
CA VAL A 488 -0.76 -0.47 -14.29
C VAL A 488 -0.11 -1.84 -14.21
N TRP A 489 -0.88 -2.85 -14.55
CA TRP A 489 -0.44 -4.23 -14.66
C TRP A 489 -0.85 -4.80 -16.01
N ALA A 490 -0.30 -5.93 -16.41
CA ALA A 490 -0.73 -6.65 -17.59
C ALA A 490 -0.79 -8.15 -17.31
N HIS A 491 -1.76 -8.81 -17.93
CA HIS A 491 -1.90 -10.26 -17.85
C HIS A 491 -2.19 -10.87 -19.22
N GLY A 492 -1.89 -12.16 -19.38
CA GLY A 492 -2.22 -12.93 -20.58
C GLY A 492 -3.70 -13.33 -20.62
N ASP A 493 -4.21 -13.65 -21.81
CA ASP A 493 -5.60 -14.09 -22.01
C ASP A 493 -5.99 -15.34 -21.22
N ALA A 494 -5.01 -16.16 -20.88
CA ALA A 494 -5.20 -17.37 -20.09
C ALA A 494 -5.51 -17.11 -18.62
N VAL A 495 -5.17 -15.91 -18.08
CA VAL A 495 -5.35 -15.57 -16.68
C VAL A 495 -6.75 -15.02 -16.44
N ASN A 496 -7.40 -15.55 -15.40
CA ASN A 496 -8.67 -15.03 -14.88
C ASN A 496 -8.53 -14.83 -13.37
N TYR A 497 -8.60 -13.59 -12.90
CA TYR A 497 -8.51 -13.29 -11.47
C TYR A 497 -9.70 -13.83 -10.67
N GLY A 498 -10.87 -14.02 -11.31
CA GLY A 498 -12.11 -14.48 -10.67
C GLY A 498 -12.93 -13.36 -10.03
N TYR A 499 -12.55 -12.08 -10.30
CA TYR A 499 -13.21 -10.87 -9.82
C TYR A 499 -12.93 -9.68 -10.74
N ASP A 500 -13.69 -8.59 -10.58
CA ASP A 500 -13.45 -7.31 -11.25
C ASP A 500 -12.36 -6.51 -10.53
N LEU A 501 -11.26 -6.19 -11.19
CA LEU A 501 -10.14 -5.44 -10.63
C LEU A 501 -10.36 -3.92 -10.79
N LYS A 502 -10.93 -3.29 -9.75
CA LYS A 502 -11.10 -1.83 -9.67
C LYS A 502 -10.14 -1.17 -8.70
N GLY A 503 -9.66 -1.95 -7.73
CA GLY A 503 -8.71 -1.46 -6.73
C GLY A 503 -8.03 -2.59 -5.97
N ALA A 504 -6.82 -2.29 -5.43
CA ALA A 504 -6.08 -3.22 -4.59
C ALA A 504 -5.09 -2.45 -3.71
N LEU A 505 -5.26 -2.47 -2.39
CA LEU A 505 -4.43 -1.70 -1.46
C LEU A 505 -2.94 -2.08 -1.49
N ASN A 506 -2.62 -3.33 -1.82
CA ASN A 506 -1.24 -3.79 -1.97
C ASN A 506 -0.61 -3.41 -3.32
N LEU A 507 -1.33 -2.61 -4.14
CA LEU A 507 -0.87 -2.03 -5.41
C LEU A 507 -0.50 -3.09 -6.47
N GLN A 508 -1.01 -4.30 -6.31
CA GLN A 508 -0.93 -5.39 -7.29
C GLN A 508 -2.27 -6.14 -7.33
N PRO A 509 -2.59 -6.85 -8.43
CA PRO A 509 -3.78 -7.69 -8.49
C PRO A 509 -3.74 -8.76 -7.38
N PRO A 510 -4.71 -8.83 -6.46
CA PRO A 510 -4.78 -9.91 -5.47
C PRO A 510 -4.95 -11.27 -6.13
N ILE A 511 -4.17 -12.25 -5.73
CA ILE A 511 -4.34 -13.62 -6.20
C ILE A 511 -5.09 -14.41 -5.14
N THR A 512 -6.28 -14.87 -5.49
CA THR A 512 -7.20 -15.53 -4.56
C THR A 512 -7.36 -17.02 -4.88
N GLU A 513 -8.11 -17.72 -4.03
CA GLU A 513 -8.50 -19.10 -4.28
C GLU A 513 -9.29 -19.28 -5.59
N LYS A 514 -9.91 -18.21 -6.12
CA LYS A 514 -10.70 -18.20 -7.37
C LYS A 514 -9.88 -17.89 -8.61
N THR A 515 -8.63 -17.44 -8.45
CA THR A 515 -7.77 -17.13 -9.58
C THR A 515 -7.40 -18.39 -10.34
N SER A 516 -7.46 -18.34 -11.67
CA SER A 516 -7.19 -19.50 -12.52
C SER A 516 -6.36 -19.12 -13.75
N VAL A 517 -5.67 -20.12 -14.32
CA VAL A 517 -4.94 -20.04 -15.59
C VAL A 517 -5.38 -21.19 -16.47
N LYS A 518 -5.82 -20.88 -17.68
CA LYS A 518 -6.11 -21.91 -18.71
C LYS A 518 -4.79 -22.22 -19.45
N ARG A 519 -4.27 -23.43 -19.30
CA ARG A 519 -3.11 -23.93 -20.05
C ARG A 519 -3.48 -25.08 -20.94
#